data_8cb9ec64eab04765b1742054e5a2f91d
#
_entry.id   8cb9ec64eab04765b1742054e5a2f91d
#
_cell.length_a   1.000
_cell.length_b   1.000
_cell.length_c   1.000
_cell.angle_alpha   90.00
_cell.angle_beta   90.00
_cell.angle_gamma   90.00
#
_symmetry.space_group_name_H-M   'P 1'
#
loop_
_entity.id
_entity.type
_entity.pdbx_description
1 polymer ?
#
loop_
_entity_poly.entity_id
_entity_poly.type
_entity_poly.pdbx_seq_one_letter_code
_entity_poly.pdbx_strand_id
1 'polypeptide(L)'
;LEFIAAVKGLEGKKAKKNVAQVLETVNLSDVAAKKIRTFSGGMKQRLGIAQAVINNPKILVLDEPTAGLDPKERMRFRNLIAELAKDKIVILSTHIVSDIDYIADDILMMKGGCLILNCPTEEAIHSMDGKVWECRLHQAQIDKMSERFRIVNLHHEAGNEVSLRIVSDTQPISGAVNVVPTLDDIYLYHFEDEEVRRDER
;
A
#
# COMPACT_ATOMS: atom_id res chain seq x y z
N LEU A 1 16.27 18.67 -12.22
CA LEU A 1 16.22 17.49 -13.10
C LEU A 1 17.31 17.47 -14.16
N GLU A 2 17.69 18.63 -14.77
CA GLU A 2 18.77 18.68 -15.78
C GLU A 2 20.10 18.11 -15.24
N PHE A 3 20.46 18.43 -14.00
CA PHE A 3 21.62 17.85 -13.34
C PHE A 3 21.52 16.31 -13.24
N ILE A 4 20.38 15.79 -12.83
CA ILE A 4 20.15 14.34 -12.75
C ILE A 4 20.18 13.68 -14.13
N ALA A 5 19.63 14.34 -15.16
CA ALA A 5 19.70 13.88 -16.54
C ALA A 5 21.16 13.72 -17.01
N ALA A 6 21.99 14.74 -16.74
CA ALA A 6 23.41 14.71 -17.06
C ALA A 6 24.15 13.57 -16.33
N VAL A 7 23.91 13.38 -15.03
CA VAL A 7 24.50 12.28 -14.23
C VAL A 7 24.11 10.91 -14.80
N LYS A 8 22.88 10.79 -15.35
CA LYS A 8 22.38 9.56 -15.99
C LYS A 8 22.76 9.45 -17.48
N GLY A 9 23.70 10.26 -17.97
CA GLY A 9 24.23 10.19 -19.32
C GLY A 9 23.32 10.77 -20.41
N LEU A 10 22.33 11.58 -20.03
CA LEU A 10 21.48 12.31 -20.98
C LEU A 10 22.05 13.70 -21.22
N GLU A 11 22.32 14.07 -22.47
CA GLU A 11 22.96 15.35 -22.81
C GLU A 11 22.14 16.17 -23.82
N GLY A 12 22.39 17.48 -23.83
CA GLY A 12 21.90 18.40 -24.82
C GLY A 12 20.40 18.43 -25.01
N LYS A 13 19.94 18.34 -26.24
CA LYS A 13 18.51 18.38 -26.59
C LYS A 13 17.72 17.19 -26.01
N LYS A 14 18.36 16.01 -25.90
CA LYS A 14 17.73 14.81 -25.34
C LYS A 14 17.43 14.98 -23.86
N ALA A 15 18.36 15.54 -23.08
CA ALA A 15 18.14 15.82 -21.66
C ALA A 15 16.96 16.77 -21.46
N LYS A 16 16.91 17.88 -22.19
CA LYS A 16 15.81 18.86 -22.11
C LYS A 16 14.46 18.24 -22.47
N LYS A 17 14.39 17.43 -23.52
CA LYS A 17 13.18 16.73 -23.93
C LYS A 17 12.69 15.79 -22.82
N ASN A 18 13.59 14.95 -22.29
CA ASN A 18 13.23 14.01 -21.22
C ASN A 18 12.80 14.71 -19.95
N VAL A 19 13.48 15.80 -19.56
CA VAL A 19 13.06 16.62 -18.40
C VAL A 19 11.66 17.17 -18.58
N ALA A 20 11.31 17.74 -19.74
CA ALA A 20 9.98 18.23 -20.00
C ALA A 20 8.93 17.10 -19.93
N GLN A 21 9.22 15.97 -20.57
CA GLN A 21 8.33 14.81 -20.60
C GLN A 21 8.07 14.24 -19.18
N VAL A 22 9.11 14.04 -18.36
CA VAL A 22 8.91 13.50 -17.01
C VAL A 22 8.20 14.50 -16.10
N LEU A 23 8.42 15.82 -16.26
CA LEU A 23 7.67 16.84 -15.51
C LEU A 23 6.18 16.81 -15.85
N GLU A 24 5.83 16.58 -17.10
CA GLU A 24 4.45 16.39 -17.56
C GLU A 24 3.86 15.10 -16.95
N THR A 25 4.57 13.97 -17.04
CA THR A 25 4.14 12.68 -16.48
C THR A 25 3.83 12.78 -14.99
N VAL A 26 4.66 13.48 -14.21
CA VAL A 26 4.45 13.63 -12.75
C VAL A 26 3.59 14.86 -12.40
N ASN A 27 3.02 15.55 -13.38
CA ASN A 27 2.19 16.74 -13.22
C ASN A 27 2.88 17.86 -12.39
N LEU A 28 4.11 18.22 -12.80
CA LEU A 28 4.90 19.29 -12.19
C LEU A 28 5.35 20.37 -13.21
N SER A 29 4.82 20.35 -14.44
CA SER A 29 5.20 21.30 -15.49
C SER A 29 4.97 22.76 -15.09
N ASP A 30 3.82 23.08 -14.47
CA ASP A 30 3.43 24.43 -14.09
C ASP A 30 4.31 25.03 -12.98
N VAL A 31 5.05 24.19 -12.28
CA VAL A 31 5.92 24.57 -11.17
C VAL A 31 7.40 24.33 -11.44
N ALA A 32 7.75 23.98 -12.67
CA ALA A 32 9.12 23.61 -13.09
C ALA A 32 10.17 24.69 -12.74
N ALA A 33 9.78 25.98 -12.78
CA ALA A 33 10.65 27.11 -12.47
C ALA A 33 10.72 27.46 -10.97
N LYS A 34 9.88 26.82 -10.11
CA LYS A 34 9.88 27.11 -8.67
C LYS A 34 11.03 26.41 -7.96
N LYS A 35 11.46 26.99 -6.84
CA LYS A 35 12.49 26.39 -5.99
C LYS A 35 11.93 25.18 -5.26
N ILE A 36 12.64 24.04 -5.22
CA ILE A 36 12.22 22.78 -4.59
C ILE A 36 11.86 22.97 -3.10
N ARG A 37 12.50 23.92 -2.40
CA ARG A 37 12.17 24.24 -1.00
C ARG A 37 10.72 24.68 -0.77
N THR A 38 10.04 25.16 -1.83
CA THR A 38 8.64 25.61 -1.78
C THR A 38 7.65 24.51 -2.14
N PHE A 39 8.13 23.29 -2.46
CA PHE A 39 7.29 22.17 -2.84
C PHE A 39 6.62 21.55 -1.60
N SER A 40 5.35 21.13 -1.77
CA SER A 40 4.67 20.27 -0.79
C SER A 40 5.35 18.90 -0.71
N GLY A 41 4.97 18.10 0.31
CA GLY A 41 5.43 16.71 0.44
C GLY A 41 5.16 15.90 -0.82
N GLY A 42 3.92 15.90 -1.31
CA GLY A 42 3.52 15.19 -2.53
C GLY A 42 4.23 15.69 -3.80
N MET A 43 4.51 17.00 -3.90
CA MET A 43 5.32 17.53 -5.01
C MET A 43 6.77 17.02 -4.96
N LYS A 44 7.38 16.95 -3.78
CA LYS A 44 8.74 16.42 -3.61
C LYS A 44 8.79 14.94 -3.96
N GLN A 45 7.78 14.18 -3.53
CA GLN A 45 7.66 12.75 -3.85
C GLN A 45 7.56 12.51 -5.36
N ARG A 46 6.67 13.26 -6.04
CA ARG A 46 6.55 13.19 -7.50
C ARG A 46 7.83 13.63 -8.23
N LEU A 47 8.56 14.60 -7.70
CA LEU A 47 9.87 14.96 -8.22
C LEU A 47 10.90 13.83 -8.05
N GLY A 48 10.83 13.09 -6.94
CA GLY A 48 11.64 11.87 -6.72
C GLY A 48 11.39 10.83 -7.80
N ILE A 49 10.11 10.57 -8.12
CA ILE A 49 9.76 9.66 -9.24
C ILE A 49 10.31 10.20 -10.56
N ALA A 50 10.13 11.48 -10.85
CA ALA A 50 10.67 12.09 -12.07
C ALA A 50 12.18 11.86 -12.22
N GLN A 51 12.93 11.96 -11.11
CA GLN A 51 14.37 11.62 -11.09
C GLN A 51 14.62 10.14 -11.38
N ALA A 52 13.79 9.25 -10.84
CA ALA A 52 13.96 7.81 -11.05
C ALA A 52 13.72 7.42 -12.51
N VAL A 53 12.67 7.97 -13.15
CA VAL A 53 12.23 7.56 -14.49
C VAL A 53 12.84 8.37 -15.66
N ILE A 54 13.66 9.40 -15.40
CA ILE A 54 14.14 10.36 -16.42
C ILE A 54 14.87 9.73 -17.60
N ASN A 55 15.55 8.60 -17.41
CA ASN A 55 16.23 7.86 -18.47
C ASN A 55 15.47 6.58 -18.89
N ASN A 56 14.18 6.51 -18.57
CA ASN A 56 13.28 5.42 -18.92
C ASN A 56 13.80 4.02 -18.51
N PRO A 57 14.03 3.76 -17.21
CA PRO A 57 14.48 2.46 -16.75
C PRO A 57 13.42 1.38 -17.00
N LYS A 58 13.85 0.12 -17.15
CA LYS A 58 12.95 -1.03 -17.23
C LYS A 58 12.42 -1.47 -15.86
N ILE A 59 13.19 -1.22 -14.81
CA ILE A 59 12.86 -1.59 -13.42
C ILE A 59 12.87 -0.32 -12.59
N LEU A 60 11.81 -0.09 -11.83
CA LEU A 60 11.64 1.01 -10.89
C LEU A 60 11.48 0.43 -9.49
N VAL A 61 12.33 0.84 -8.56
CA VAL A 61 12.24 0.43 -7.14
C VAL A 61 11.84 1.64 -6.32
N LEU A 62 10.78 1.51 -5.54
CA LEU A 62 10.20 2.57 -4.71
C LEU A 62 10.06 2.05 -3.28
N ASP A 63 10.69 2.74 -2.33
CA ASP A 63 10.65 2.41 -0.91
C ASP A 63 9.76 3.41 -0.18
N GLU A 64 8.69 2.91 0.46
CA GLU A 64 7.68 3.69 1.20
C GLU A 64 7.21 4.98 0.48
N PRO A 65 6.84 4.91 -0.79
CA PRO A 65 6.69 6.11 -1.63
C PRO A 65 5.46 6.94 -1.29
N THR A 66 4.51 6.45 -0.50
CA THR A 66 3.27 7.13 -0.10
C THR A 66 3.29 7.62 1.34
N ALA A 67 4.36 7.31 2.10
CA ALA A 67 4.49 7.70 3.49
C ALA A 67 4.39 9.24 3.66
N GLY A 68 3.53 9.68 4.58
CA GLY A 68 3.33 11.10 4.89
C GLY A 68 2.55 11.89 3.83
N LEU A 69 1.97 11.24 2.82
CA LEU A 69 1.07 11.89 1.86
C LEU A 69 -0.36 11.97 2.40
N ASP A 70 -1.04 13.07 2.09
CA ASP A 70 -2.47 13.17 2.31
C ASP A 70 -3.27 12.23 1.38
N PRO A 71 -4.54 11.90 1.66
CA PRO A 71 -5.32 10.95 0.87
C PRO A 71 -5.42 11.31 -0.62
N LYS A 72 -5.48 12.61 -0.95
CA LYS A 72 -5.59 13.08 -2.34
C LYS A 72 -4.27 12.89 -3.11
N GLU A 73 -3.15 13.21 -2.48
CA GLU A 73 -1.83 12.99 -3.07
C GLU A 73 -1.51 11.49 -3.18
N ARG A 74 -1.94 10.68 -2.20
CA ARG A 74 -1.81 9.21 -2.25
C ARG A 74 -2.56 8.61 -3.43
N MET A 75 -3.80 9.03 -3.68
CA MET A 75 -4.56 8.60 -4.85
C MET A 75 -3.87 9.00 -6.17
N ARG A 76 -3.36 10.22 -6.26
CA ARG A 76 -2.61 10.68 -7.45
C ARG A 76 -1.35 9.87 -7.67
N PHE A 77 -0.66 9.53 -6.59
CA PHE A 77 0.54 8.72 -6.64
C PHE A 77 0.23 7.32 -7.16
N ARG A 78 -0.80 6.65 -6.64
CA ARG A 78 -1.23 5.32 -7.12
C ARG A 78 -1.52 5.33 -8.62
N ASN A 79 -2.26 6.31 -9.10
CA ASN A 79 -2.54 6.45 -10.54
C ASN A 79 -1.26 6.63 -11.37
N LEU A 80 -0.31 7.41 -10.88
CA LEU A 80 0.99 7.59 -11.53
C LEU A 80 1.78 6.28 -11.60
N ILE A 81 1.81 5.51 -10.52
CA ILE A 81 2.50 4.21 -10.49
C ILE A 81 1.83 3.21 -11.43
N ALA A 82 0.51 3.12 -11.43
CA ALA A 82 -0.24 2.27 -12.36
C ALA A 82 0.06 2.61 -13.84
N GLU A 83 0.19 3.90 -14.15
CA GLU A 83 0.56 4.32 -15.50
C GLU A 83 2.00 3.93 -15.88
N LEU A 84 2.95 4.08 -14.95
CA LEU A 84 4.34 3.69 -15.15
C LEU A 84 4.52 2.17 -15.26
N ALA A 85 3.69 1.40 -14.56
CA ALA A 85 3.75 -0.07 -14.54
C ALA A 85 3.34 -0.71 -15.87
N LYS A 86 2.64 0.01 -16.77
CA LYS A 86 2.27 -0.51 -18.10
C LYS A 86 3.47 -0.95 -18.94
N ASP A 87 4.61 -0.27 -18.79
CA ASP A 87 5.81 -0.49 -19.59
C ASP A 87 7.05 -0.84 -18.74
N LYS A 88 6.91 -1.01 -17.43
CA LYS A 88 8.01 -1.20 -16.49
C LYS A 88 7.68 -2.22 -15.43
N ILE A 89 8.68 -2.90 -14.93
CA ILE A 89 8.59 -3.64 -13.67
C ILE A 89 8.71 -2.62 -12.54
N VAL A 90 7.67 -2.50 -11.72
CA VAL A 90 7.67 -1.64 -10.54
C VAL A 90 7.71 -2.52 -9.29
N ILE A 91 8.76 -2.36 -8.49
CA ILE A 91 8.90 -2.98 -7.17
C ILE A 91 8.62 -1.89 -6.14
N LEU A 92 7.58 -2.08 -5.34
CA LEU A 92 7.16 -1.10 -4.34
C LEU A 92 7.14 -1.76 -2.96
N SER A 93 7.87 -1.19 -1.99
CA SER A 93 7.77 -1.57 -0.58
C SER A 93 6.82 -0.60 0.13
N THR A 94 5.92 -1.13 0.95
CA THR A 94 5.04 -0.34 1.82
C THR A 94 4.51 -1.19 2.96
N HIS A 95 4.21 -0.54 4.09
CA HIS A 95 3.42 -1.12 5.18
C HIS A 95 1.94 -0.68 5.11
N ILE A 96 1.56 0.12 4.12
CA ILE A 96 0.20 0.63 3.93
C ILE A 96 -0.51 -0.24 2.91
N VAL A 97 -1.21 -1.26 3.39
CA VAL A 97 -1.88 -2.27 2.56
C VAL A 97 -2.84 -1.64 1.54
N SER A 98 -3.63 -0.65 1.95
CA SER A 98 -4.58 0.05 1.07
C SER A 98 -3.95 0.76 -0.13
N ASP A 99 -2.63 0.94 -0.15
CA ASP A 99 -1.95 1.56 -1.29
C ASP A 99 -1.69 0.56 -2.42
N ILE A 100 -1.60 -0.72 -2.10
CA ILE A 100 -1.30 -1.78 -3.06
C ILE A 100 -2.54 -2.51 -3.57
N ASP A 101 -3.67 -2.49 -2.86
CA ASP A 101 -4.93 -3.15 -3.23
C ASP A 101 -5.36 -2.93 -4.69
N TYR A 102 -5.03 -1.76 -5.25
CA TYR A 102 -5.49 -1.35 -6.57
C TYR A 102 -4.41 -1.37 -7.66
N ILE A 103 -3.15 -1.61 -7.29
CA ILE A 103 -2.03 -1.45 -8.23
C ILE A 103 -1.09 -2.65 -8.29
N ALA A 104 -1.15 -3.57 -7.32
CA ALA A 104 -0.25 -4.71 -7.27
C ALA A 104 -0.83 -5.91 -8.02
N ASP A 105 -0.11 -6.38 -9.03
CA ASP A 105 -0.41 -7.64 -9.72
C ASP A 105 0.07 -8.82 -8.87
N ASP A 106 1.27 -8.72 -8.29
CA ASP A 106 1.90 -9.74 -7.46
C ASP A 106 2.22 -9.20 -6.06
N ILE A 107 2.08 -10.03 -5.04
CA ILE A 107 2.39 -9.74 -3.65
C ILE A 107 3.61 -10.53 -3.19
N LEU A 108 4.57 -9.82 -2.61
CA LEU A 108 5.71 -10.36 -1.89
C LEU A 108 5.58 -9.99 -0.42
N MET A 109 5.30 -10.95 0.45
CA MET A 109 5.17 -10.69 1.89
C MET A 109 6.40 -11.21 2.63
N MET A 110 7.04 -10.33 3.41
CA MET A 110 8.27 -10.65 4.15
C MET A 110 8.04 -10.56 5.66
N LYS A 111 8.51 -11.56 6.40
CA LYS A 111 8.48 -11.58 7.88
C LYS A 111 9.81 -12.09 8.41
N GLY A 112 10.42 -11.36 9.35
CA GLY A 112 11.69 -11.74 9.96
C GLY A 112 12.84 -11.94 8.94
N GLY A 113 12.86 -11.19 7.83
CA GLY A 113 13.84 -11.33 6.77
C GLY A 113 13.59 -12.50 5.79
N CYS A 114 12.51 -13.26 5.98
CA CYS A 114 12.11 -14.37 5.11
C CYS A 114 10.90 -14.00 4.26
N LEU A 115 10.88 -14.46 3.01
CA LEU A 115 9.72 -14.36 2.14
C LEU A 115 8.71 -15.45 2.56
N ILE A 116 7.52 -15.04 3.00
CA ILE A 116 6.47 -15.95 3.49
C ILE A 116 5.32 -16.12 2.49
N LEU A 117 5.17 -15.18 1.56
CA LEU A 117 4.20 -15.23 0.47
C LEU A 117 4.81 -14.65 -0.80
N ASN A 118 4.55 -15.30 -1.94
CA ASN A 118 4.94 -14.82 -3.26
C ASN A 118 3.95 -15.38 -4.27
N CYS A 119 2.94 -14.63 -4.63
CA CYS A 119 1.90 -15.04 -5.56
C CYS A 119 1.15 -13.82 -6.13
N PRO A 120 0.34 -14.00 -7.19
CA PRO A 120 -0.61 -13.00 -7.65
C PRO A 120 -1.54 -12.53 -6.53
N THR A 121 -1.92 -11.25 -6.58
CA THR A 121 -2.80 -10.63 -5.57
C THR A 121 -4.12 -11.39 -5.41
N GLU A 122 -4.74 -11.83 -6.50
CA GLU A 122 -5.97 -12.62 -6.47
C GLU A 122 -5.78 -13.96 -5.74
N GLU A 123 -4.67 -14.66 -5.98
CA GLU A 123 -4.34 -15.92 -5.31
C GLU A 123 -4.13 -15.71 -3.81
N ALA A 124 -3.44 -14.62 -3.44
CA ALA A 124 -3.28 -14.23 -2.04
C ALA A 124 -4.64 -14.05 -1.35
N ILE A 125 -5.56 -13.31 -1.96
CA ILE A 125 -6.92 -13.08 -1.43
C ILE A 125 -7.68 -14.40 -1.32
N HIS A 126 -7.69 -15.24 -2.36
CA HIS A 126 -8.37 -16.54 -2.35
C HIS A 126 -7.81 -17.51 -1.31
N SER A 127 -6.55 -17.39 -0.88
CA SER A 127 -5.97 -18.21 0.19
C SER A 127 -6.68 -18.06 1.54
N MET A 128 -7.44 -16.97 1.69
CA MET A 128 -8.21 -16.64 2.89
C MET A 128 -9.71 -16.92 2.75
N ASP A 129 -10.15 -17.51 1.63
CA ASP A 129 -11.56 -17.87 1.44
C ASP A 129 -12.05 -18.79 2.56
N GLY A 130 -13.20 -18.45 3.10
CA GLY A 130 -13.79 -19.19 4.22
C GLY A 130 -13.21 -18.87 5.60
N LYS A 131 -12.19 -17.98 5.70
CA LYS A 131 -11.52 -17.64 6.98
C LYS A 131 -11.85 -16.25 7.50
N VAL A 132 -12.55 -15.44 6.73
CA VAL A 132 -12.91 -14.07 7.14
C VAL A 132 -14.40 -13.98 7.41
N TRP A 133 -14.73 -13.47 8.60
CA TRP A 133 -16.09 -13.49 9.13
C TRP A 133 -16.50 -12.09 9.59
N GLU A 134 -17.73 -11.72 9.32
CA GLU A 134 -18.38 -10.59 9.98
C GLU A 134 -19.43 -11.08 10.96
N CYS A 135 -19.42 -10.54 12.16
CA CYS A 135 -20.41 -10.83 13.18
C CYS A 135 -20.86 -9.56 13.90
N ARG A 136 -22.17 -9.52 14.21
CA ARG A 136 -22.75 -8.45 15.02
C ARG A 136 -22.98 -8.97 16.43
N LEU A 137 -22.61 -8.16 17.41
CA LEU A 137 -22.76 -8.53 18.81
C LEU A 137 -22.88 -7.28 19.68
N HIS A 138 -23.31 -7.46 20.93
CA HIS A 138 -23.38 -6.38 21.89
C HIS A 138 -21.98 -5.97 22.36
N GLN A 139 -21.74 -4.67 22.54
CA GLN A 139 -20.43 -4.11 22.93
C GLN A 139 -19.81 -4.80 24.15
N ALA A 140 -20.62 -5.25 25.14
CA ALA A 140 -20.14 -5.98 26.31
C ALA A 140 -19.45 -7.34 26.01
N GLN A 141 -19.54 -7.83 24.78
CA GLN A 141 -18.94 -9.11 24.36
C GLN A 141 -17.60 -8.95 23.66
N ILE A 142 -17.15 -7.72 23.39
CA ILE A 142 -15.92 -7.44 22.64
C ILE A 142 -14.71 -8.08 23.33
N ASP A 143 -14.54 -7.88 24.63
CA ASP A 143 -13.38 -8.38 25.38
C ASP A 143 -13.25 -9.92 25.28
N LYS A 144 -14.36 -10.64 25.39
CA LYS A 144 -14.38 -12.10 25.22
C LYS A 144 -14.06 -12.54 23.79
N MET A 145 -14.40 -11.72 22.80
CA MET A 145 -14.08 -12.02 21.40
C MET A 145 -12.62 -11.75 21.11
N SER A 146 -12.06 -10.64 21.60
CA SER A 146 -10.65 -10.28 21.42
C SER A 146 -9.68 -11.26 22.11
N GLU A 147 -10.08 -11.88 23.21
CA GLU A 147 -9.29 -12.94 23.87
C GLU A 147 -9.22 -14.25 23.06
N ARG A 148 -10.20 -14.48 22.18
CA ARG A 148 -10.35 -15.78 21.47
C ARG A 148 -10.07 -15.72 19.99
N PHE A 149 -10.28 -14.57 19.38
CA PHE A 149 -10.25 -14.42 17.93
C PHE A 149 -9.47 -13.17 17.52
N ARG A 150 -8.87 -13.20 16.35
CA ARG A 150 -8.20 -12.05 15.73
C ARG A 150 -9.23 -11.10 15.16
N ILE A 151 -9.39 -9.92 15.77
CA ILE A 151 -10.28 -8.86 15.30
C ILE A 151 -9.49 -7.96 14.35
N VAL A 152 -9.87 -7.98 13.07
CA VAL A 152 -9.26 -7.13 12.03
C VAL A 152 -9.83 -5.71 12.09
N ASN A 153 -11.14 -5.61 12.31
CA ASN A 153 -11.83 -4.32 12.35
C ASN A 153 -13.02 -4.39 13.29
N LEU A 154 -13.30 -3.24 13.93
CA LEU A 154 -14.45 -3.04 14.81
C LEU A 154 -15.17 -1.78 14.37
N HIS A 155 -16.47 -1.89 14.12
CA HIS A 155 -17.34 -0.77 13.78
C HIS A 155 -18.50 -0.68 14.78
N HIS A 156 -18.65 0.49 15.41
CA HIS A 156 -19.78 0.76 16.30
C HIS A 156 -21.05 1.03 15.51
N GLU A 157 -22.11 0.33 15.84
CA GLU A 157 -23.44 0.50 15.26
C GLU A 157 -24.39 1.21 16.27
N ALA A 158 -25.61 1.49 15.87
CA ALA A 158 -26.59 2.09 16.76
C ALA A 158 -27.03 1.10 17.84
N GLY A 159 -27.35 1.56 19.04
CA GLY A 159 -27.97 0.72 20.09
C GLY A 159 -26.99 -0.18 20.85
N ASN A 160 -25.75 0.22 21.08
CA ASN A 160 -24.69 -0.58 21.74
C ASN A 160 -24.33 -1.89 21.01
N GLU A 161 -24.61 -1.97 19.72
CA GLU A 161 -24.14 -3.07 18.87
C GLU A 161 -22.81 -2.70 18.20
N VAL A 162 -22.03 -3.74 17.91
CA VAL A 162 -20.77 -3.62 17.17
C VAL A 162 -20.72 -4.69 16.08
N SER A 163 -20.18 -4.31 14.94
CA SER A 163 -19.80 -5.23 13.88
C SER A 163 -18.32 -5.50 13.98
N LEU A 164 -17.94 -6.76 14.06
CA LEU A 164 -16.56 -7.22 14.11
C LEU A 164 -16.20 -7.96 12.81
N ARG A 165 -15.05 -7.62 12.24
CA ARG A 165 -14.41 -8.40 11.19
C ARG A 165 -13.32 -9.25 11.83
N ILE A 166 -13.42 -10.58 11.66
CA ILE A 166 -12.62 -11.57 12.39
C ILE A 166 -11.97 -12.51 11.40
N VAL A 167 -10.69 -12.84 11.62
CA VAL A 167 -10.00 -13.93 10.92
C VAL A 167 -10.01 -15.17 11.79
N SER A 168 -10.60 -16.25 11.27
CA SER A 168 -10.71 -17.55 11.95
C SER A 168 -10.90 -18.68 10.93
N ASP A 169 -10.22 -19.80 11.13
CA ASP A 169 -10.39 -21.02 10.31
C ASP A 169 -11.77 -21.66 10.47
N THR A 170 -12.51 -21.30 11.52
CA THR A 170 -13.85 -21.80 11.81
C THR A 170 -14.80 -20.65 12.12
N GLN A 171 -16.11 -20.86 11.93
CA GLN A 171 -17.11 -19.87 12.27
C GLN A 171 -17.00 -19.45 13.74
N PRO A 172 -16.71 -18.17 14.04
CA PRO A 172 -16.40 -17.74 15.42
C PRO A 172 -17.59 -17.77 16.37
N ILE A 173 -18.78 -17.43 15.88
CA ILE A 173 -20.05 -17.50 16.63
C ILE A 173 -21.18 -17.87 15.69
N SER A 174 -22.28 -18.39 16.27
CA SER A 174 -23.53 -18.60 15.53
C SER A 174 -24.05 -17.29 14.97
N GLY A 175 -24.34 -17.24 13.67
CA GLY A 175 -24.79 -16.04 12.96
C GLY A 175 -23.67 -15.19 12.36
N ALA A 176 -22.38 -15.53 12.55
CA ALA A 176 -21.30 -14.90 11.78
C ALA A 176 -21.41 -15.28 10.30
N VAL A 177 -21.23 -14.28 9.44
CA VAL A 177 -21.32 -14.43 7.97
C VAL A 177 -19.93 -14.42 7.39
N ASN A 178 -19.65 -15.39 6.53
CA ASN A 178 -18.38 -15.39 5.79
C ASN A 178 -18.40 -14.28 4.74
N VAL A 179 -17.32 -13.52 4.67
CA VAL A 179 -17.19 -12.35 3.78
C VAL A 179 -15.93 -12.47 2.92
N VAL A 180 -15.91 -11.71 1.82
CA VAL A 180 -14.77 -11.69 0.90
C VAL A 180 -13.54 -11.15 1.62
N PRO A 181 -12.41 -11.88 1.57
CA PRO A 181 -11.14 -11.43 2.15
C PRO A 181 -10.58 -10.18 1.47
N THR A 182 -9.74 -9.46 2.20
CA THR A 182 -8.96 -8.32 1.72
C THR A 182 -7.47 -8.53 2.01
N LEU A 183 -6.60 -7.70 1.45
CA LEU A 183 -5.18 -7.76 1.76
C LEU A 183 -4.88 -7.41 3.23
N ASP A 184 -5.70 -6.57 3.87
CA ASP A 184 -5.58 -6.28 5.31
C ASP A 184 -5.79 -7.55 6.16
N ASP A 185 -6.75 -8.41 5.80
CA ASP A 185 -6.99 -9.67 6.49
C ASP A 185 -5.78 -10.61 6.37
N ILE A 186 -5.16 -10.68 5.18
CA ILE A 186 -3.96 -11.48 4.94
C ILE A 186 -2.79 -10.94 5.76
N TYR A 187 -2.60 -9.62 5.75
CA TYR A 187 -1.55 -8.97 6.53
C TYR A 187 -1.68 -9.32 8.02
N LEU A 188 -2.84 -9.11 8.60
CA LEU A 188 -3.08 -9.40 10.02
C LEU A 188 -3.01 -10.90 10.33
N TYR A 189 -3.46 -11.75 9.43
CA TYR A 189 -3.31 -13.22 9.59
C TYR A 189 -1.84 -13.63 9.78
N HIS A 190 -0.91 -12.99 9.10
CA HIS A 190 0.51 -13.33 9.14
C HIS A 190 1.33 -12.57 10.18
N PHE A 191 0.93 -11.35 10.60
CA PHE A 191 1.80 -10.45 11.37
C PHE A 191 1.38 -10.18 12.81
N GLU A 192 0.18 -10.50 13.24
CA GLU A 192 -0.35 -10.14 14.57
C GLU A 192 0.37 -10.80 15.76
N ASP A 193 1.19 -11.83 15.54
CA ASP A 193 1.90 -12.52 16.63
C ASP A 193 3.08 -11.75 17.24
N GLU A 194 3.47 -10.61 16.70
CA GLU A 194 4.68 -9.88 17.14
C GLU A 194 4.40 -8.80 18.20
N GLU A 195 3.21 -8.25 18.29
CA GLU A 195 2.90 -7.20 19.28
C GLU A 195 2.67 -7.79 20.69
N VAL A 196 2.04 -8.94 20.81
CA VAL A 196 1.78 -9.60 22.11
C VAL A 196 3.07 -10.06 22.78
N ARG A 197 4.14 -10.35 22.04
CA ARG A 197 5.43 -10.81 22.60
C ARG A 197 6.39 -9.69 23.00
N ARG A 198 6.13 -8.43 22.65
CA ARG A 198 7.00 -7.30 23.04
C ARG A 198 6.73 -6.78 24.45
N ASP A 199 5.52 -6.96 24.96
CA ASP A 199 5.16 -6.53 26.33
C ASP A 199 5.55 -7.54 27.43
N GLU A 200 6.06 -8.72 27.06
CA GLU A 200 6.54 -9.74 28.02
C GLU A 200 8.09 -9.78 28.17
N ARG A 201 8.81 -8.80 27.64
CA ARG A 201 10.26 -8.65 27.83
C ARG A 201 10.58 -7.27 28.39
#